data_6d4a3af9328c6e19b38a830054d98ee7
#
_entry.id   6d4a3af9328c6e19b38a830054d98ee7
#
_cell.length_a   1.000
_cell.length_b   1.000
_cell.length_c   1.000
_cell.angle_alpha   90.00
_cell.angle_beta   90.00
_cell.angle_gamma   90.00
#
_symmetry.space_group_name_H-M   'P 1'
#
loop_
_entity.id
_entity.type
_entity.pdbx_description
1 polymer ?
#
loop_
_entity_poly.entity_id
_entity_poly.type
_entity_poly.pdbx_seq_one_letter_code
_entity_poly.pdbx_strand_id
1 'polypeptide(L)'
;RRNYGKSAALYCGFEVARGEVVITMDADLQDSPDEIPELYRMIKLERYDLVSGWKKRRHDPLGKTLPSKFFNFCARMASGIKLHDFNCGLKAYRNKVIKSIEVYGEMHRFIPLLAKSAGFRHIGEKVVHHQARKYGKSKFGWERMIKGYLDLITVMFMSKFGKSPM
;
A
#
# COMPACT_ATOMS: atom_id res chain seq x y z
N ARG A 1 3.35 14.88 21.72
CA ARG A 1 3.49 13.46 21.30
C ARG A 1 4.35 13.41 20.05
N ARG A 2 5.27 12.45 19.94
CA ARG A 2 6.16 12.28 18.79
C ARG A 2 5.40 11.65 17.61
N ASN A 3 5.71 12.06 16.36
CA ASN A 3 5.24 11.42 15.15
C ASN A 3 6.11 10.19 14.84
N TYR A 4 5.51 9.00 14.84
CA TYR A 4 6.19 7.72 14.55
C TYR A 4 6.01 7.26 13.09
N GLY A 5 5.39 8.07 12.25
CA GLY A 5 5.17 7.79 10.83
C GLY A 5 3.91 6.99 10.52
N LYS A 6 3.67 6.79 9.21
CA LYS A 6 2.44 6.18 8.69
C LYS A 6 2.34 4.69 9.04
N SER A 7 3.46 3.96 8.97
CA SER A 7 3.45 2.51 9.26
C SER A 7 3.06 2.22 10.70
N ALA A 8 3.59 2.99 11.66
CA ALA A 8 3.22 2.83 13.07
C ALA A 8 1.72 3.11 13.30
N ALA A 9 1.18 4.15 12.65
CA ALA A 9 -0.24 4.46 12.74
C ALA A 9 -1.11 3.34 12.13
N LEU A 10 -0.70 2.77 10.99
CA LEU A 10 -1.38 1.63 10.39
C LEU A 10 -1.31 0.39 11.27
N TYR A 11 -0.14 0.09 11.84
CA TYR A 11 0.03 -1.03 12.75
C TYR A 11 -0.94 -0.94 13.94
N CYS A 12 -0.97 0.20 14.63
CA CYS A 12 -1.92 0.42 15.73
C CYS A 12 -3.38 0.26 15.28
N GLY A 13 -3.73 0.78 14.10
CA GLY A 13 -5.07 0.62 13.53
C GLY A 13 -5.40 -0.85 13.22
N PHE A 14 -4.45 -1.59 12.66
CA PHE A 14 -4.61 -3.01 12.33
C PHE A 14 -4.78 -3.88 13.57
N GLU A 15 -4.07 -3.56 14.67
CA GLU A 15 -4.19 -4.28 15.94
C GLU A 15 -5.61 -4.17 16.52
N VAL A 16 -6.23 -3.00 16.48
CA VAL A 16 -7.55 -2.77 17.06
C VAL A 16 -8.71 -3.06 16.11
N ALA A 17 -8.45 -3.22 14.81
CA ALA A 17 -9.48 -3.47 13.82
C ALA A 17 -10.16 -4.84 14.04
N ARG A 18 -11.50 -4.86 14.13
CA ARG A 18 -12.32 -6.05 14.39
C ARG A 18 -13.23 -6.45 13.22
N GLY A 19 -13.43 -5.54 12.25
CA GLY A 19 -14.27 -5.80 11.07
C GLY A 19 -13.67 -6.90 10.19
N GLU A 20 -14.50 -7.67 9.49
CA GLU A 20 -14.05 -8.70 8.53
C GLU A 20 -13.28 -8.08 7.36
N VAL A 21 -13.68 -6.89 6.93
CA VAL A 21 -13.03 -6.08 5.91
C VAL A 21 -12.47 -4.83 6.57
N VAL A 22 -11.21 -4.53 6.33
CA VAL A 22 -10.55 -3.33 6.81
C VAL A 22 -10.12 -2.50 5.62
N ILE A 23 -10.43 -1.20 5.65
CA ILE A 23 -10.10 -0.28 4.58
C ILE A 23 -9.22 0.83 5.15
N THR A 24 -8.09 1.08 4.49
CA THR A 24 -7.22 2.23 4.78
C THR A 24 -7.43 3.32 3.75
N MET A 25 -7.37 4.56 4.18
CA MET A 25 -7.48 5.74 3.33
C MET A 25 -6.60 6.85 3.87
N ASP A 26 -5.99 7.65 2.99
CA ASP A 26 -5.22 8.82 3.40
C ASP A 26 -6.18 9.95 3.84
N ALA A 27 -5.86 10.63 4.95
CA ALA A 27 -6.69 11.68 5.54
C ALA A 27 -6.45 13.07 4.93
N ASP A 28 -5.88 13.14 3.72
CA ASP A 28 -5.54 14.38 3.03
C ASP A 28 -6.61 14.84 2.01
N LEU A 29 -7.78 14.18 2.05
CA LEU A 29 -8.96 14.47 1.22
C LEU A 29 -8.72 14.31 -0.30
N GLN A 30 -7.70 13.56 -0.68
CA GLN A 30 -7.42 13.28 -2.09
C GLN A 30 -8.12 12.00 -2.59
N ASP A 31 -8.38 11.04 -1.71
CA ASP A 31 -9.10 9.80 -2.04
C ASP A 31 -10.60 9.99 -1.78
N SER A 32 -11.47 9.46 -2.67
CA SER A 32 -12.93 9.55 -2.49
C SER A 32 -13.47 8.42 -1.64
N PRO A 33 -14.28 8.70 -0.60
CA PRO A 33 -15.01 7.68 0.15
C PRO A 33 -15.99 6.85 -0.69
N ASP A 34 -16.44 7.37 -1.84
CA ASP A 34 -17.35 6.67 -2.75
C ASP A 34 -16.77 5.39 -3.35
N GLU A 35 -15.45 5.22 -3.25
CA GLU A 35 -14.76 4.01 -3.67
C GLU A 35 -14.89 2.85 -2.67
N ILE A 36 -15.27 3.14 -1.42
CA ILE A 36 -15.34 2.17 -0.32
C ILE A 36 -16.33 1.03 -0.58
N PRO A 37 -17.58 1.28 -1.06
CA PRO A 37 -18.53 0.19 -1.28
C PRO A 37 -18.03 -0.86 -2.26
N GLU A 38 -17.39 -0.43 -3.34
CA GLU A 38 -16.87 -1.34 -4.36
C GLU A 38 -15.64 -2.12 -3.86
N LEU A 39 -14.72 -1.47 -3.16
CA LEU A 39 -13.58 -2.14 -2.51
C LEU A 39 -14.06 -3.20 -1.50
N TYR A 40 -15.09 -2.87 -0.71
CA TYR A 40 -15.73 -3.81 0.21
C TYR A 40 -16.32 -5.01 -0.55
N ARG A 41 -17.04 -4.77 -1.65
CA ARG A 41 -17.65 -5.81 -2.49
C ARG A 41 -16.59 -6.76 -3.03
N MET A 42 -15.48 -6.24 -3.55
CA MET A 42 -14.37 -7.06 -4.07
C MET A 42 -13.78 -7.99 -3.00
N ILE A 43 -13.59 -7.50 -1.78
CA ILE A 43 -13.11 -8.34 -0.67
C ILE A 43 -14.16 -9.38 -0.25
N LYS A 44 -15.41 -8.95 -0.07
CA LYS A 44 -16.46 -9.79 0.53
C LYS A 44 -17.03 -10.82 -0.46
N LEU A 45 -17.33 -10.40 -1.69
CA LEU A 45 -18.02 -11.21 -2.68
C LEU A 45 -17.04 -11.88 -3.67
N GLU A 46 -16.06 -11.14 -4.17
CA GLU A 46 -15.07 -11.68 -5.11
C GLU A 46 -13.89 -12.36 -4.43
N ARG A 47 -13.89 -12.38 -3.09
CA ARG A 47 -12.93 -13.09 -2.24
C ARG A 47 -11.46 -12.68 -2.41
N TYR A 48 -11.19 -11.45 -2.83
CA TYR A 48 -9.84 -10.92 -2.78
C TYR A 48 -9.31 -10.89 -1.34
N ASP A 49 -8.03 -11.18 -1.18
CA ASP A 49 -7.34 -11.04 0.10
C ASP A 49 -6.98 -9.58 0.37
N LEU A 50 -6.57 -8.88 -0.70
CA LEU A 50 -6.20 -7.48 -0.70
C LEU A 50 -6.57 -6.85 -2.03
N VAL A 51 -7.14 -5.63 -1.99
CA VAL A 51 -7.36 -4.80 -3.18
C VAL A 51 -6.67 -3.46 -2.97
N SER A 52 -5.81 -3.07 -3.90
CA SER A 52 -5.15 -1.75 -3.92
C SER A 52 -5.86 -0.80 -4.87
N GLY A 53 -6.02 0.45 -4.48
CA GLY A 53 -6.43 1.49 -5.41
C GLY A 53 -5.34 1.76 -6.46
N TRP A 54 -5.76 2.08 -7.69
CA TRP A 54 -4.88 2.54 -8.76
C TRP A 54 -5.29 3.95 -9.20
N LYS A 55 -4.43 4.92 -8.89
CA LYS A 55 -4.59 6.32 -9.30
C LYS A 55 -4.18 6.47 -10.77
N LYS A 56 -5.03 5.99 -11.70
CA LYS A 56 -4.74 5.97 -13.15
C LYS A 56 -4.56 7.39 -13.71
N ARG A 57 -5.40 8.33 -13.29
CA ARG A 57 -5.29 9.76 -13.64
C ARG A 57 -4.71 10.50 -12.43
N ARG A 58 -3.44 10.86 -12.49
CA ARG A 58 -2.77 11.65 -11.46
C ARG A 58 -2.68 13.09 -11.90
N HIS A 59 -3.11 13.99 -11.03
CA HIS A 59 -2.94 15.44 -11.21
C HIS A 59 -1.60 15.95 -10.63
N ASP A 60 -0.64 15.03 -10.40
CA ASP A 60 0.68 15.36 -9.86
C ASP A 60 1.65 15.82 -10.95
N PRO A 61 2.63 16.73 -10.65
CA PRO A 61 3.65 17.15 -11.59
C PRO A 61 4.49 15.98 -12.13
N LEU A 62 4.96 16.08 -13.38
CA LEU A 62 5.74 15.04 -14.08
C LEU A 62 6.98 14.59 -13.30
N GLY A 63 7.66 15.51 -12.58
CA GLY A 63 8.82 15.18 -11.74
C GLY A 63 8.54 14.24 -10.57
N LYS A 64 7.27 14.05 -10.19
CA LYS A 64 6.86 13.08 -9.15
C LYS A 64 6.30 11.78 -9.74
N THR A 65 5.69 11.86 -10.91
CA THR A 65 5.04 10.69 -11.52
C THR A 65 6.05 9.74 -12.14
N LEU A 66 7.13 10.22 -12.74
CA LEU A 66 8.14 9.39 -13.41
C LEU A 66 8.90 8.48 -12.40
N PRO A 67 9.46 9.00 -11.30
CA PRO A 67 10.10 8.18 -10.27
C PRO A 67 9.14 7.15 -9.64
N SER A 68 7.87 7.54 -9.43
CA SER A 68 6.86 6.63 -8.90
C SER A 68 6.52 5.49 -9.86
N LYS A 69 6.44 5.76 -11.18
CA LYS A 69 6.23 4.72 -12.20
C LYS A 69 7.39 3.74 -12.25
N PHE A 70 8.62 4.22 -12.18
CA PHE A 70 9.82 3.38 -12.16
C PHE A 70 9.86 2.51 -10.88
N PHE A 71 9.57 3.09 -9.72
CA PHE A 71 9.45 2.34 -8.48
C PHE A 71 8.40 1.22 -8.58
N ASN A 72 7.20 1.54 -9.08
CA ASN A 72 6.12 0.57 -9.25
C ASN A 72 6.50 -0.55 -10.24
N PHE A 73 7.24 -0.22 -11.30
CA PHE A 73 7.78 -1.20 -12.23
C PHE A 73 8.75 -2.17 -11.53
N CYS A 74 9.74 -1.64 -10.80
CA CYS A 74 10.68 -2.44 -10.03
C CYS A 74 9.97 -3.32 -9.00
N ALA A 75 9.01 -2.75 -8.24
CA ALA A 75 8.23 -3.47 -7.25
C ALA A 75 7.41 -4.61 -7.88
N ARG A 76 6.84 -4.39 -9.06
CA ARG A 76 6.11 -5.42 -9.82
C ARG A 76 7.00 -6.55 -10.28
N MET A 77 8.13 -6.22 -10.91
CA MET A 77 9.09 -7.23 -11.37
C MET A 77 9.61 -8.07 -10.21
N ALA A 78 9.96 -7.42 -9.11
CA ALA A 78 10.52 -8.04 -7.95
C ALA A 78 9.52 -8.92 -7.16
N SER A 79 8.28 -8.45 -7.01
CA SER A 79 7.24 -9.14 -6.25
C SER A 79 6.44 -10.15 -7.08
N GLY A 80 6.43 -10.01 -8.40
CA GLY A 80 5.53 -10.75 -9.30
C GLY A 80 4.04 -10.48 -9.02
N ILE A 81 3.71 -9.33 -8.41
CA ILE A 81 2.34 -8.88 -8.15
C ILE A 81 1.95 -7.91 -9.26
N LYS A 82 0.83 -8.16 -9.94
CA LYS A 82 0.35 -7.35 -11.06
C LYS A 82 -0.40 -6.09 -10.57
N LEU A 83 0.27 -5.19 -9.83
CA LEU A 83 -0.26 -3.90 -9.41
C LEU A 83 0.40 -2.76 -10.18
N HIS A 84 -0.36 -1.75 -10.58
CA HIS A 84 0.14 -0.52 -11.19
C HIS A 84 0.56 0.52 -10.15
N ASP A 85 -0.05 0.48 -8.96
CA ASP A 85 0.22 1.44 -7.89
C ASP A 85 0.36 0.78 -6.50
N PHE A 86 1.61 0.53 -6.10
CA PHE A 86 1.92 0.04 -4.76
C PHE A 86 1.76 1.13 -3.68
N ASN A 87 1.88 2.41 -4.07
CA ASN A 87 1.92 3.54 -3.16
C ASN A 87 0.53 4.11 -2.81
N CYS A 88 -0.55 3.64 -3.45
CA CYS A 88 -1.89 4.12 -3.14
C CYS A 88 -2.23 3.88 -1.66
N GLY A 89 -2.72 4.91 -0.97
CA GLY A 89 -3.15 4.82 0.43
C GLY A 89 -4.49 4.10 0.60
N LEU A 90 -5.35 4.20 -0.42
CA LEU A 90 -6.65 3.57 -0.43
C LEU A 90 -6.50 2.08 -0.76
N LYS A 91 -6.68 1.23 0.24
CA LYS A 91 -6.60 -0.22 0.12
C LYS A 91 -7.64 -0.90 0.98
N ALA A 92 -8.16 -2.03 0.52
CA ALA A 92 -9.04 -2.90 1.30
C ALA A 92 -8.36 -4.25 1.56
N TYR A 93 -8.63 -4.82 2.72
CA TYR A 93 -8.03 -6.05 3.18
C TYR A 93 -9.06 -6.95 3.85
N ARG A 94 -8.90 -8.26 3.74
CA ARG A 94 -9.46 -9.16 4.73
C ARG A 94 -8.77 -8.95 6.08
N ASN A 95 -9.51 -9.03 7.17
CA ASN A 95 -8.95 -8.89 8.51
C ASN A 95 -7.77 -9.85 8.75
N LYS A 96 -7.87 -11.09 8.29
CA LYS A 96 -6.80 -12.09 8.40
C LYS A 96 -5.48 -11.61 7.80
N VAL A 97 -5.50 -10.85 6.71
CA VAL A 97 -4.29 -10.33 6.07
C VAL A 97 -3.57 -9.37 7.01
N ILE A 98 -4.28 -8.38 7.54
CA ILE A 98 -3.68 -7.37 8.41
C ILE A 98 -3.19 -7.93 9.75
N LYS A 99 -3.82 -9.01 10.23
CA LYS A 99 -3.40 -9.72 11.45
C LYS A 99 -2.21 -10.67 11.23
N SER A 100 -1.86 -10.96 9.99
CA SER A 100 -0.77 -11.88 9.63
C SER A 100 0.50 -11.17 9.16
N ILE A 101 0.50 -9.83 9.11
CA ILE A 101 1.63 -9.03 8.64
C ILE A 101 2.05 -8.01 9.69
N GLU A 102 3.33 -7.79 9.81
CA GLU A 102 3.90 -6.71 10.62
C GLU A 102 4.31 -5.54 9.71
N VAL A 103 3.87 -4.33 10.06
CA VAL A 103 4.13 -3.11 9.28
C VAL A 103 4.91 -2.12 10.13
N TYR A 104 6.21 -1.97 9.87
CA TYR A 104 7.10 -1.03 10.55
C TYR A 104 7.92 -0.19 9.56
N GLY A 105 8.66 0.79 10.04
CA GLY A 105 9.48 1.67 9.20
C GLY A 105 8.66 2.34 8.07
N GLU A 106 9.08 2.20 6.83
CA GLU A 106 8.35 2.68 5.63
C GLU A 106 7.61 1.55 4.89
N MET A 107 7.40 0.39 5.54
CA MET A 107 6.82 -0.82 4.92
C MET A 107 5.35 -0.69 4.51
N HIS A 108 4.67 0.40 4.87
CA HIS A 108 3.28 0.64 4.43
C HIS A 108 3.09 0.59 2.90
N ARG A 109 4.14 0.81 2.12
CA ARG A 109 4.12 0.71 0.64
C ARG A 109 4.15 -0.74 0.16
N PHE A 110 4.73 -1.61 0.96
CA PHE A 110 4.98 -3.01 0.64
C PHE A 110 3.97 -3.97 1.24
N ILE A 111 2.87 -3.46 1.81
CA ILE A 111 1.80 -4.31 2.36
C ILE A 111 1.35 -5.41 1.36
N PRO A 112 1.18 -5.15 0.04
CA PRO A 112 0.85 -6.22 -0.89
C PRO A 112 1.93 -7.32 -0.96
N LEU A 113 3.21 -6.95 -0.87
CA LEU A 113 4.31 -7.90 -0.86
C LEU A 113 4.35 -8.70 0.45
N LEU A 114 4.15 -8.03 1.59
CA LEU A 114 4.06 -8.69 2.90
C LEU A 114 2.89 -9.67 2.94
N ALA A 115 1.73 -9.28 2.42
CA ALA A 115 0.56 -10.14 2.29
C ALA A 115 0.86 -11.39 1.44
N LYS A 116 1.51 -11.20 0.28
CA LYS A 116 1.93 -12.33 -0.58
C LYS A 116 2.90 -13.26 0.14
N SER A 117 3.87 -12.73 0.87
CA SER A 117 4.85 -13.51 1.65
C SER A 117 4.19 -14.26 2.82
N ALA A 118 3.08 -13.73 3.36
CA ALA A 118 2.25 -14.40 4.37
C ALA A 118 1.27 -15.44 3.77
N GLY A 119 1.30 -15.65 2.43
CA GLY A 119 0.50 -16.67 1.76
C GLY A 119 -0.78 -16.15 1.08
N PHE A 120 -1.11 -14.88 1.22
CA PHE A 120 -2.30 -14.27 0.59
C PHE A 120 -1.97 -13.88 -0.85
N ARG A 121 -2.50 -14.64 -1.81
CA ARG A 121 -2.13 -14.51 -3.23
C ARG A 121 -3.21 -13.85 -4.09
N HIS A 122 -4.45 -13.80 -3.62
CA HIS A 122 -5.54 -13.18 -4.38
C HIS A 122 -5.54 -11.66 -4.16
N ILE A 123 -4.59 -10.99 -4.81
CA ILE A 123 -4.36 -9.55 -4.72
C ILE A 123 -4.86 -8.89 -5.99
N GLY A 124 -5.79 -7.95 -5.84
CA GLY A 124 -6.40 -7.20 -6.94
C GLY A 124 -6.11 -5.71 -6.91
N GLU A 125 -6.56 -5.04 -7.95
CA GLU A 125 -6.43 -3.60 -8.11
C GLU A 125 -7.73 -3.01 -8.67
N LYS A 126 -8.10 -1.83 -8.19
CA LYS A 126 -9.25 -1.05 -8.66
C LYS A 126 -8.81 0.35 -9.06
N VAL A 127 -9.21 0.81 -10.24
CA VAL A 127 -9.05 2.22 -10.61
C VAL A 127 -9.90 3.07 -9.67
N VAL A 128 -9.27 4.04 -9.02
CA VAL A 128 -9.92 4.93 -8.06
C VAL A 128 -9.78 6.39 -8.47
N HIS A 129 -10.78 7.19 -8.12
CA HIS A 129 -10.73 8.63 -8.32
C HIS A 129 -9.76 9.28 -7.34
N HIS A 130 -8.91 10.16 -7.85
CA HIS A 130 -7.94 10.90 -7.06
C HIS A 130 -8.09 12.38 -7.37
N GLN A 131 -8.34 13.18 -6.32
CA GLN A 131 -8.49 14.61 -6.43
C GLN A 131 -7.16 15.34 -6.23
N ALA A 132 -7.04 16.51 -6.85
CA ALA A 132 -5.90 17.39 -6.57
C ALA A 132 -5.93 17.81 -5.09
N ARG A 133 -4.74 17.92 -4.48
CA ARG A 133 -4.61 18.35 -3.09
C ARG A 133 -5.17 19.75 -2.91
N LYS A 134 -6.14 19.89 -2.01
CA LYS A 134 -6.77 21.19 -1.67
C LYS A 134 -5.99 21.94 -0.57
N TYR A 135 -5.37 21.21 0.37
CA TYR A 135 -4.71 21.81 1.55
C TYR A 135 -3.31 21.23 1.75
N GLY A 136 -2.42 22.06 2.28
CA GLY A 136 -1.06 21.67 2.66
C GLY A 136 -0.08 21.54 1.49
N LYS A 137 1.20 21.40 1.84
CA LYS A 137 2.30 21.18 0.88
C LYS A 137 2.79 19.74 0.94
N SER A 138 3.12 19.16 -0.20
CA SER A 138 3.71 17.83 -0.28
C SER A 138 5.13 17.85 0.30
N LYS A 139 5.39 16.98 1.28
CA LYS A 139 6.73 16.77 1.86
C LYS A 139 7.54 15.70 1.10
N PHE A 140 7.24 15.48 -0.18
CA PHE A 140 7.91 14.46 -0.98
C PHE A 140 9.25 15.01 -1.51
N GLY A 141 10.38 14.44 -1.07
CA GLY A 141 11.73 14.79 -1.48
C GLY A 141 12.50 13.59 -2.06
N TRP A 142 13.65 13.85 -2.70
CA TRP A 142 14.54 12.85 -3.30
C TRP A 142 15.03 11.79 -2.30
N GLU A 143 15.30 12.20 -1.05
CA GLU A 143 15.70 11.28 0.04
C GLU A 143 14.67 10.17 0.26
N ARG A 144 13.39 10.53 0.17
CA ARG A 144 12.29 9.58 0.36
C ARG A 144 12.20 8.56 -0.77
N MET A 145 12.67 8.93 -1.94
CA MET A 145 12.73 8.05 -3.10
C MET A 145 13.84 7.02 -2.93
N ILE A 146 15.06 7.47 -2.57
CA ILE A 146 16.22 6.59 -2.33
C ILE A 146 15.87 5.61 -1.19
N LYS A 147 15.33 6.10 -0.08
CA LYS A 147 14.87 5.24 1.02
C LYS A 147 13.86 4.19 0.53
N GLY A 148 12.90 4.58 -0.31
CA GLY A 148 11.92 3.64 -0.85
C GLY A 148 12.53 2.51 -1.68
N TYR A 149 13.61 2.75 -2.44
CA TYR A 149 14.33 1.69 -3.16
C TYR A 149 15.12 0.78 -2.22
N LEU A 150 15.79 1.33 -1.21
CA LEU A 150 16.49 0.56 -0.21
C LEU A 150 15.52 -0.33 0.58
N ASP A 151 14.36 0.22 0.96
CA ASP A 151 13.29 -0.52 1.63
C ASP A 151 12.75 -1.66 0.74
N LEU A 152 12.61 -1.43 -0.57
CA LEU A 152 12.18 -2.47 -1.52
C LEU A 152 13.17 -3.65 -1.51
N ILE A 153 14.47 -3.36 -1.64
CA ILE A 153 15.53 -4.39 -1.60
C ILE A 153 15.49 -5.13 -0.27
N THR A 154 15.36 -4.42 0.84
CA THR A 154 15.30 -5.01 2.19
C THR A 154 14.10 -5.94 2.33
N VAL A 155 12.90 -5.49 1.95
CA VAL A 155 11.67 -6.31 2.04
C VAL A 155 11.75 -7.53 1.14
N MET A 156 12.33 -7.39 -0.06
CA MET A 156 12.56 -8.53 -0.96
C MET A 156 13.52 -9.55 -0.37
N PHE A 157 14.64 -9.09 0.19
CA PHE A 157 15.61 -9.95 0.85
C PHE A 157 14.96 -10.69 2.02
N MET A 158 14.28 -9.98 2.91
CA MET A 158 13.56 -10.58 4.04
C MET A 158 12.47 -11.56 3.60
N SER A 159 11.71 -11.25 2.53
CA SER A 159 10.67 -12.15 2.03
C SER A 159 11.23 -13.44 1.44
N LYS A 160 12.43 -13.40 0.85
CA LYS A 160 13.09 -14.55 0.22
C LYS A 160 13.90 -15.37 1.23
N PHE A 161 14.60 -14.73 2.14
CA PHE A 161 15.57 -15.37 3.04
C PHE A 161 15.11 -15.40 4.51
N GLY A 162 14.19 -14.55 4.92
CA GLY A 162 13.76 -14.45 6.33
C GLY A 162 13.02 -15.69 6.88
N LYS A 163 12.62 -16.64 6.00
CA LYS A 163 11.98 -17.91 6.39
C LYS A 163 12.83 -19.14 6.08
N SER A 164 14.04 -18.95 5.56
CA SER A 164 15.00 -20.03 5.31
C SER A 164 16.29 -19.64 6.02
N PRO A 165 16.57 -20.18 7.22
CA PRO A 165 17.90 -20.11 7.77
C PRO A 165 18.87 -20.79 6.80
N MET A 166 20.01 -20.15 6.54
CA MET A 166 21.13 -20.75 5.79
C MET A 166 21.67 -21.94 6.54
#